data_77169ed30a2918d7676121cc62004057
#
_entry.id   77169ed30a2918d7676121cc62004057
#
_cell.length_a   1.000
_cell.length_b   1.000
_cell.length_c   1.000
_cell.angle_alpha   90.00
_cell.angle_beta   90.00
_cell.angle_gamma   90.00
#
_symmetry.space_group_name_H-M   'P 1'
#
loop_
_entity.id
_entity.type
_entity.pdbx_description
1 polymer ?
#
loop_
_entity_poly.entity_id
_entity_poly.type
_entity_poly.pdbx_seq_one_letter_code
_entity_poly.pdbx_strand_id
1 'polypeptide(L)'
;FLNWYAGIDDDETLKILTKTLEEARYPIPSLSINSDKFDGMRYWRGPTWAVLNSLVGIGLSEMGHVAEATLLRKRTQSLILEKGFAEYFHPIDGTPGGGDSFTWTAAVWLAWASPSNGEY
;
A
#
# COMPACT_ATOMS: atom_id res chain seq x y z
N PHE A 1 -6.47 -3.80 7.49
CA PHE A 1 -6.15 -4.73 6.39
C PHE A 1 -4.99 -5.71 6.71
N LEU A 2 -4.36 -5.61 7.87
CA LEU A 2 -3.29 -6.54 8.28
C LEU A 2 -3.84 -7.92 8.73
N ASN A 3 -5.15 -8.09 8.77
CA ASN A 3 -5.82 -9.34 9.10
C ASN A 3 -5.35 -10.50 8.18
N TRP A 4 -5.20 -10.25 6.88
CA TRP A 4 -4.71 -11.27 5.94
C TRP A 4 -3.26 -11.68 6.23
N TYR A 5 -2.39 -10.75 6.57
CA TYR A 5 -1.02 -11.05 6.97
C TYR A 5 -0.98 -11.88 8.28
N ALA A 6 -1.97 -11.69 9.15
CA ALA A 6 -2.17 -12.50 10.35
C ALA A 6 -2.90 -13.85 10.08
N GLY A 7 -3.19 -14.18 8.84
CA GLY A 7 -3.87 -15.42 8.46
C GLY A 7 -5.39 -15.41 8.69
N ILE A 8 -6.00 -14.25 8.79
CA ILE A 8 -7.44 -14.08 8.99
C ILE A 8 -8.06 -13.55 7.70
N ASP A 9 -8.89 -14.36 7.05
CA ASP A 9 -9.67 -13.93 5.89
C ASP A 9 -11.05 -13.41 6.32
N ASP A 10 -11.52 -12.34 5.65
CA ASP A 10 -12.78 -11.68 6.00
C ASP A 10 -13.38 -10.96 4.79
N ASP A 11 -14.56 -11.38 4.38
CA ASP A 11 -15.27 -10.86 3.20
C ASP A 11 -15.66 -9.39 3.33
N GLU A 12 -16.02 -8.92 4.52
CA GLU A 12 -16.40 -7.52 4.72
C GLU A 12 -15.17 -6.61 4.60
N THR A 13 -14.04 -7.02 5.16
CA THR A 13 -12.77 -6.32 5.02
C THR A 13 -12.32 -6.29 3.56
N LEU A 14 -12.54 -7.37 2.80
CA LEU A 14 -12.22 -7.43 1.37
C LEU A 14 -13.04 -6.42 0.56
N LYS A 15 -14.33 -6.26 0.84
CA LYS A 15 -15.18 -5.24 0.20
C LYS A 15 -14.66 -3.83 0.48
N ILE A 16 -14.25 -3.55 1.72
CA ILE A 16 -13.67 -2.25 2.11
C ILE A 16 -12.34 -2.02 1.38
N LEU A 17 -11.49 -3.04 1.26
CA LEU A 17 -10.25 -2.94 0.51
C LEU A 17 -10.51 -2.64 -0.96
N THR A 18 -11.41 -3.38 -1.61
CA THR A 18 -11.77 -3.17 -3.03
C THR A 18 -12.21 -1.73 -3.26
N LYS A 19 -13.08 -1.19 -2.41
CA LYS A 19 -13.49 0.20 -2.46
C LYS A 19 -12.30 1.16 -2.29
N THR A 20 -11.41 0.89 -1.34
CA THR A 20 -10.21 1.69 -1.11
C THR A 20 -9.29 1.70 -2.35
N LEU A 21 -9.14 0.55 -3.01
CA LEU A 21 -8.38 0.42 -4.26
C LEU A 21 -9.00 1.22 -5.42
N GLU A 22 -10.31 1.41 -5.43
CA GLU A 22 -11.00 2.25 -6.42
C GLU A 22 -10.84 3.75 -6.12
N GLU A 23 -10.88 4.14 -4.85
CA GLU A 23 -10.89 5.54 -4.42
C GLU A 23 -9.51 6.18 -4.34
N ALA A 24 -8.47 5.42 -4.00
CA ALA A 24 -7.10 5.92 -3.85
C ALA A 24 -6.21 5.46 -5.01
N ARG A 25 -5.58 6.40 -5.71
CA ARG A 25 -4.62 6.07 -6.77
C ARG A 25 -3.43 5.29 -6.24
N TYR A 26 -2.93 5.65 -5.06
CA TYR A 26 -1.81 5.02 -4.38
C TYR A 26 -2.25 4.43 -3.04
N PRO A 27 -2.99 3.29 -3.04
CA PRO A 27 -3.45 2.65 -1.81
C PRO A 27 -2.24 2.06 -1.05
N ILE A 28 -2.34 1.80 0.23
CA ILE A 28 -3.51 1.91 1.09
C ILE A 28 -3.28 3.11 2.01
N PRO A 29 -4.24 4.03 2.15
CA PRO A 29 -4.08 5.11 3.12
C PRO A 29 -4.10 4.57 4.56
N SER A 30 -3.31 5.17 5.44
CA SER A 30 -3.26 4.79 6.86
C SER A 30 -4.52 5.16 7.65
N LEU A 31 -5.35 6.05 7.09
CA LEU A 31 -6.71 6.37 7.53
C LEU A 31 -7.58 6.56 6.30
N SER A 32 -8.84 6.12 6.36
CA SER A 32 -9.78 6.29 5.24
C SER A 32 -9.81 7.74 4.75
N ILE A 33 -9.73 7.91 3.42
CA ILE A 33 -9.82 9.23 2.78
C ILE A 33 -11.18 9.92 3.02
N ASN A 34 -12.19 9.15 3.42
CA ASN A 34 -13.52 9.64 3.74
C ASN A 34 -13.70 10.02 5.22
N SER A 35 -12.65 9.84 6.05
CA SER A 35 -12.67 10.27 7.45
C SER A 35 -12.57 11.80 7.55
N ASP A 36 -13.31 12.40 8.48
CA ASP A 36 -13.20 13.81 8.83
C ASP A 36 -11.84 14.19 9.42
N LYS A 37 -11.06 13.20 9.84
CA LYS A 37 -9.71 13.35 10.39
C LYS A 37 -8.60 13.06 9.37
N PHE A 38 -8.97 12.73 8.14
CA PHE A 38 -7.98 12.44 7.10
C PHE A 38 -7.09 13.64 6.80
N ASP A 39 -5.79 13.40 6.80
CA ASP A 39 -4.78 14.34 6.34
C ASP A 39 -3.71 13.56 5.57
N GLY A 40 -3.70 13.71 4.25
CA GLY A 40 -2.88 12.92 3.32
C GLY A 40 -1.37 13.06 3.51
N MET A 41 -0.91 14.01 4.33
CA MET A 41 0.50 14.24 4.62
C MET A 41 0.84 14.09 6.11
N ARG A 42 -0.12 13.70 6.95
CA ARG A 42 0.09 13.61 8.40
C ARG A 42 0.32 12.20 8.88
N TYR A 43 1.50 11.68 8.66
CA TYR A 43 2.13 10.48 9.19
C TYR A 43 1.20 9.23 9.15
N TRP A 44 0.43 8.95 10.22
CA TRP A 44 -0.51 7.81 10.31
C TRP A 44 -1.99 8.22 10.21
N ARG A 45 -2.27 9.44 9.72
CA ARG A 45 -3.63 9.97 9.55
C ARG A 45 -4.04 10.13 8.09
N GLY A 46 -3.38 9.45 7.18
CA GLY A 46 -3.70 9.52 5.77
C GLY A 46 -2.66 8.90 4.85
N PRO A 47 -1.35 9.18 4.98
CA PRO A 47 -0.34 8.71 4.05
C PRO A 47 -0.32 7.21 3.83
N THR A 48 0.08 6.83 2.62
CA THR A 48 0.40 5.46 2.23
C THR A 48 1.84 5.14 2.59
N TRP A 49 2.05 3.97 3.17
CA TRP A 49 3.36 3.42 3.54
C TRP A 49 3.63 2.14 2.75
N ALA A 50 4.68 2.12 1.94
CA ALA A 50 5.00 0.98 1.10
C ALA A 50 5.15 -0.34 1.88
N VAL A 51 5.72 -0.28 3.09
CA VAL A 51 5.88 -1.46 3.95
C VAL A 51 4.53 -2.08 4.35
N LEU A 52 3.52 -1.28 4.66
CA LEU A 52 2.18 -1.80 4.97
C LEU A 52 1.53 -2.43 3.74
N ASN A 53 1.72 -1.81 2.57
CA ASN A 53 1.25 -2.39 1.30
C ASN A 53 1.86 -3.77 1.04
N SER A 54 3.15 -3.94 1.32
CA SER A 54 3.81 -5.24 1.13
C SER A 54 3.25 -6.31 2.06
N LEU A 55 3.04 -6.00 3.34
CA LEU A 55 2.44 -6.93 4.29
C LEU A 55 1.00 -7.31 3.91
N VAL A 56 0.20 -6.34 3.52
CA VAL A 56 -1.18 -6.58 3.05
C VAL A 56 -1.17 -7.42 1.76
N GLY A 57 -0.32 -7.07 0.80
CA GLY A 57 -0.21 -7.80 -0.47
C GLY A 57 0.24 -9.24 -0.31
N ILE A 58 1.21 -9.49 0.57
CA ILE A 58 1.65 -10.86 0.92
C ILE A 58 0.47 -11.65 1.53
N GLY A 59 -0.19 -11.08 2.53
CA GLY A 59 -1.33 -11.74 3.19
C GLY A 59 -2.48 -12.03 2.23
N LEU A 60 -2.85 -11.09 1.37
CA LEU A 60 -3.87 -11.29 0.32
C LEU A 60 -3.50 -12.45 -0.61
N SER A 61 -2.25 -12.51 -1.06
CA SER A 61 -1.78 -13.58 -1.94
C SER A 61 -1.84 -14.94 -1.24
N GLU A 62 -1.43 -15.03 0.01
CA GLU A 62 -1.48 -16.27 0.81
C GLU A 62 -2.92 -16.74 1.07
N MET A 63 -3.88 -15.82 1.15
CA MET A 63 -5.32 -16.14 1.30
C MET A 63 -6.04 -16.37 -0.05
N GLY A 64 -5.32 -16.29 -1.17
CA GLY A 64 -5.88 -16.56 -2.50
C GLY A 64 -6.48 -15.33 -3.20
N HIS A 65 -6.43 -14.13 -2.62
CA HIS A 65 -6.88 -12.87 -3.23
C HIS A 65 -5.80 -12.30 -4.16
N VAL A 66 -5.40 -13.08 -5.16
CA VAL A 66 -4.26 -12.80 -6.04
C VAL A 66 -4.48 -11.55 -6.90
N ALA A 67 -5.71 -11.28 -7.32
CA ALA A 67 -6.03 -10.12 -8.15
C ALA A 67 -5.80 -8.80 -7.38
N GLU A 68 -6.27 -8.73 -6.14
CA GLU A 68 -6.11 -7.58 -5.25
C GLU A 68 -4.64 -7.40 -4.85
N ALA A 69 -3.96 -8.51 -4.53
CA ALA A 69 -2.53 -8.52 -4.23
C ALA A 69 -1.69 -7.97 -5.40
N THR A 70 -1.98 -8.42 -6.62
CA THR A 70 -1.31 -7.98 -7.84
C THR A 70 -1.55 -6.50 -8.12
N LEU A 71 -2.79 -6.04 -7.97
CA LEU A 71 -3.14 -4.64 -8.17
C LEU A 71 -2.42 -3.73 -7.16
N LEU A 72 -2.43 -4.10 -5.88
CA LEU A 72 -1.75 -3.38 -4.81
C LEU A 72 -0.24 -3.30 -5.07
N ARG A 73 0.37 -4.41 -5.44
CA ARG A 73 1.80 -4.46 -5.78
C ARG A 73 2.15 -3.56 -6.96
N LYS A 74 1.40 -3.63 -8.06
CA LYS A 74 1.62 -2.79 -9.24
C LYS A 74 1.49 -1.30 -8.94
N ARG A 75 0.52 -0.90 -8.13
CA ARG A 75 0.36 0.50 -7.72
C ARG A 75 1.48 0.97 -6.81
N THR A 76 1.95 0.13 -5.89
CA THR A 76 3.11 0.43 -5.05
C THR A 76 4.39 0.54 -5.88
N GLN A 77 4.56 -0.34 -6.86
CA GLN A 77 5.66 -0.26 -7.83
C GLN A 77 5.64 1.07 -8.60
N SER A 78 4.50 1.45 -9.16
CA SER A 78 4.35 2.73 -9.88
C SER A 78 4.64 3.92 -8.98
N LEU A 79 4.17 3.89 -7.74
CA LEU A 79 4.42 4.94 -6.76
C LEU A 79 5.91 5.15 -6.51
N ILE A 80 6.65 4.06 -6.26
CA ILE A 80 8.10 4.14 -6.01
C ILE A 80 8.85 4.59 -7.27
N LEU A 81 8.48 4.09 -8.45
CA LEU A 81 9.10 4.50 -9.72
C LEU A 81 8.88 5.99 -10.02
N GLU A 82 7.69 6.51 -9.73
CA GLU A 82 7.34 7.91 -10.02
C GLU A 82 7.88 8.87 -8.96
N LYS A 83 7.94 8.47 -7.68
CA LYS A 83 8.17 9.38 -6.54
C LYS A 83 9.43 9.10 -5.75
N GLY A 84 10.11 7.97 -5.98
CA GLY A 84 11.33 7.60 -5.29
C GLY A 84 11.12 6.88 -3.95
N PHE A 85 12.17 6.85 -3.14
CA PHE A 85 12.22 6.09 -1.88
C PHE A 85 11.89 6.96 -0.67
N ALA A 86 10.75 7.66 -0.72
CA ALA A 86 10.28 8.45 0.42
C ALA A 86 9.76 7.57 1.57
N GLU A 87 9.67 8.15 2.74
CA GLU A 87 9.18 7.47 3.94
C GLU A 87 7.69 7.12 3.81
N TYR A 88 6.88 8.06 3.33
CA TYR A 88 5.45 7.88 3.05
C TYR A 88 5.01 8.77 1.89
N PHE A 89 3.76 8.58 1.44
CA PHE A 89 3.24 9.24 0.24
C PHE A 89 1.78 9.63 0.44
N HIS A 90 1.37 10.74 -0.16
CA HIS A 90 -0.04 11.09 -0.23
C HIS A 90 -0.80 10.07 -1.08
N PRO A 91 -1.92 9.47 -0.60
CA PRO A 91 -2.58 8.37 -1.30
C PRO A 91 -3.28 8.75 -2.60
N ILE A 92 -3.53 10.03 -2.85
CA ILE A 92 -4.21 10.51 -4.05
C ILE A 92 -3.22 10.97 -5.11
N ASP A 93 -2.29 11.85 -4.78
CA ASP A 93 -1.36 12.44 -5.75
C ASP A 93 0.08 11.90 -5.67
N GLY A 94 0.39 11.09 -4.66
CA GLY A 94 1.70 10.50 -4.46
C GLY A 94 2.76 11.46 -3.92
N THR A 95 2.39 12.66 -3.45
CA THR A 95 3.34 13.60 -2.86
C THR A 95 4.19 12.92 -1.80
N PRO A 96 5.52 12.89 -1.94
CA PRO A 96 6.40 12.25 -0.97
C PRO A 96 6.52 13.07 0.32
N GLY A 97 6.67 12.36 1.43
CA GLY A 97 6.88 12.97 2.75
C GLY A 97 7.93 12.23 3.55
N GLY A 98 8.37 12.83 4.65
CA GLY A 98 9.46 12.30 5.45
C GLY A 98 10.82 12.35 4.74
N GLY A 99 11.68 11.36 5.00
CA GLY A 99 12.98 11.25 4.33
C GLY A 99 12.84 10.74 2.88
N ASP A 100 13.76 11.13 2.00
CA ASP A 100 13.78 10.81 0.57
C ASP A 100 14.65 9.59 0.21
N SER A 101 15.44 9.10 1.15
CA SER A 101 16.29 7.91 1.02
C SER A 101 15.95 6.89 2.11
N PHE A 102 14.67 6.57 2.22
CA PHE A 102 14.14 5.79 3.33
C PHE A 102 14.36 4.31 3.12
N THR A 103 15.15 3.69 3.98
CA THR A 103 15.58 2.31 3.88
C THR A 103 14.43 1.30 3.84
N TRP A 104 13.37 1.55 4.57
CA TRP A 104 12.21 0.65 4.61
C TRP A 104 11.50 0.56 3.25
N THR A 105 11.31 1.69 2.57
CA THR A 105 10.76 1.73 1.21
C THR A 105 11.70 1.05 0.21
N ALA A 106 13.01 1.26 0.34
CA ALA A 106 14.00 0.58 -0.49
C ALA A 106 14.01 -0.95 -0.27
N ALA A 107 13.86 -1.40 0.96
CA ALA A 107 13.72 -2.83 1.27
C ALA A 107 12.46 -3.44 0.65
N VAL A 108 11.33 -2.74 0.68
CA VAL A 108 10.08 -3.16 0.02
C VAL A 108 10.27 -3.26 -1.50
N TRP A 109 10.98 -2.32 -2.11
CA TRP A 109 11.31 -2.40 -3.52
C TRP A 109 12.07 -3.67 -3.85
N LEU A 110 13.16 -3.93 -3.15
CA LEU A 110 14.02 -5.09 -3.39
C LEU A 110 13.31 -6.42 -3.13
N ALA A 111 12.55 -6.50 -2.05
CA ALA A 111 11.94 -7.75 -1.60
C ALA A 111 10.59 -8.08 -2.23
N TRP A 112 9.86 -7.07 -2.72
CA TRP A 112 8.47 -7.28 -3.12
C TRP A 112 8.02 -6.49 -4.34
N ALA A 113 8.23 -5.16 -4.39
CA ALA A 113 7.61 -4.31 -5.40
C ALA A 113 8.33 -4.32 -6.76
N SER A 114 9.63 -4.61 -6.79
CA SER A 114 10.43 -4.62 -8.03
C SER A 114 9.92 -5.64 -9.04
N PRO A 115 9.94 -5.34 -10.36
CA PRO A 115 9.62 -6.30 -11.41
C PRO A 115 10.46 -7.58 -11.37
N SER A 116 11.68 -7.51 -10.82
CA SER A 116 12.57 -8.66 -10.68
C SER A 116 12.05 -9.76 -9.74
N ASN A 117 11.06 -9.44 -8.90
CA ASN A 117 10.44 -10.42 -8.00
C ASN A 117 9.37 -11.31 -8.69
N GLY A 118 9.16 -11.14 -9.99
CA GLY A 118 8.17 -11.89 -10.75
C GLY A 118 6.72 -11.43 -10.46
N GLU A 119 5.77 -12.28 -10.83
CA GLU A 119 4.34 -12.08 -10.56
C GLU A 119 3.87 -13.05 -9.47
N TYR A 120 2.74 -12.74 -8.87
CA TYR A 120 2.09 -13.66 -7.93
C TYR A 120 1.61 -14.93 -8.63
#